data_8a1e126d15de68efd5bcde5df6b168a1
#
_entry.id   8a1e126d15de68efd5bcde5df6b168a1
#
_cell.length_a   1.000
_cell.length_b   1.000
_cell.length_c   1.000
_cell.angle_alpha   90.00
_cell.angle_beta   90.00
_cell.angle_gamma   90.00
#
_symmetry.space_group_name_H-M   'P 1'
#
loop_
_entity.id
_entity.type
_entity.pdbx_description
1 polymer ?
#
loop_
_entity_poly.entity_id
_entity_poly.type
_entity_poly.pdbx_seq_one_letter_code
_entity_poly.pdbx_strand_id
1 'polypeptide(L)'
;THDALPEPVLVGKTIIVASGSNGKFVSRVDLDVRNGQMMGFRHKLIPIFSDVIEPDAEVAKVIDAQRAPYEAELREVIGRTAEDQTLYRRGNFNGTWDDLICNALIEERDADIALSPGVRWGPSILPGQDITREDIWNVTSMSYGEAYRTEMTGEFLHVVLEDVADNLFNPDPYYQQGGDMVRVGGLGYRIDINKPQGQRITDMTLLKTGEPIEAAKTYTIAGWASVNEGTEGPQIWDVVENHIRKQGTISLDPNNSVEVIGA
;
A
#
# COMPACT_ATOMS: atom_id res chain seq x y z
N THR A 1 -1.50 -9.86 -9.77
CA THR A 1 -0.50 -9.48 -8.77
C THR A 1 0.28 -8.25 -9.19
N HIS A 2 0.74 -7.48 -8.22
CA HIS A 2 1.63 -6.34 -8.43
C HIS A 2 3.11 -6.73 -8.35
N ASP A 3 3.40 -7.99 -8.01
CA ASP A 3 4.75 -8.51 -7.92
C ASP A 3 5.23 -9.06 -9.26
N ALA A 4 6.54 -8.95 -9.50
CA ALA A 4 7.17 -9.52 -10.66
C ALA A 4 7.82 -10.85 -10.31
N LEU A 5 7.59 -11.88 -11.13
CA LEU A 5 8.25 -13.16 -11.00
C LEU A 5 9.46 -13.21 -11.95
N PRO A 6 10.68 -13.43 -11.43
CA PRO A 6 11.89 -13.55 -12.26
C PRO A 6 11.84 -14.77 -13.17
N GLU A 7 11.15 -15.82 -12.74
CA GLU A 7 10.94 -17.05 -13.51
C GLU A 7 9.45 -17.40 -13.58
N PRO A 8 8.99 -17.97 -14.68
CA PRO A 8 7.60 -18.38 -14.85
C PRO A 8 7.28 -19.63 -14.00
N VAL A 9 6.03 -19.70 -13.57
CA VAL A 9 5.48 -20.89 -12.93
C VAL A 9 4.86 -21.80 -14.00
N LEU A 10 5.19 -23.09 -13.96
CA LEU A 10 4.63 -24.10 -14.87
C LEU A 10 3.56 -24.93 -14.16
N VAL A 11 2.37 -24.97 -14.71
CA VAL A 11 1.29 -25.86 -14.28
C VAL A 11 0.92 -26.77 -15.46
N GLY A 12 1.45 -27.99 -15.46
CA GLY A 12 1.34 -28.88 -16.60
C GLY A 12 2.02 -28.29 -17.84
N LYS A 13 1.22 -27.91 -18.86
CA LYS A 13 1.72 -27.23 -20.09
C LYS A 13 1.46 -25.73 -20.09
N THR A 14 0.87 -25.20 -19.02
CA THR A 14 0.53 -23.78 -18.93
C THR A 14 1.69 -23.00 -18.33
N ILE A 15 2.12 -21.93 -19.00
CA ILE A 15 3.12 -21.00 -18.52
C ILE A 15 2.40 -19.83 -17.86
N ILE A 16 2.70 -19.58 -16.60
CA ILE A 16 2.15 -18.45 -15.85
C ILE A 16 3.29 -17.45 -15.62
N VAL A 17 3.09 -16.22 -16.07
CA VAL A 17 4.04 -15.12 -15.90
C VAL A 17 3.40 -13.96 -15.15
N ALA A 18 4.19 -13.23 -14.36
CA ALA A 18 3.79 -11.99 -13.73
C ALA A 18 4.90 -10.96 -13.93
N SER A 19 4.58 -9.86 -14.60
CA SER A 19 5.54 -8.81 -14.96
C SER A 19 5.53 -7.63 -13.99
N GLY A 20 4.85 -7.75 -12.85
CA GLY A 20 4.71 -6.66 -11.89
C GLY A 20 3.66 -5.64 -12.30
N SER A 21 3.80 -4.43 -11.78
CA SER A 21 2.87 -3.33 -11.98
C SER A 21 3.56 -2.06 -12.49
N ASN A 22 2.76 -1.10 -12.93
CA ASN A 22 3.18 0.26 -13.28
C ASN A 22 4.25 0.33 -14.39
N GLY A 23 4.28 -0.64 -15.31
CA GLY A 23 5.26 -0.68 -16.40
C GLY A 23 6.71 -0.90 -15.97
N LYS A 24 6.96 -1.35 -14.73
CA LYS A 24 8.33 -1.54 -14.21
C LYS A 24 9.10 -2.65 -14.94
N PHE A 25 8.37 -3.65 -15.45
CA PHE A 25 8.96 -4.79 -16.18
C PHE A 25 8.10 -5.19 -17.36
N VAL A 26 8.75 -5.84 -18.32
CA VAL A 26 8.12 -6.56 -19.44
C VAL A 26 8.61 -8.00 -19.45
N SER A 27 7.70 -8.96 -19.52
CA SER A 27 8.06 -10.36 -19.74
C SER A 27 8.17 -10.64 -21.24
N ARG A 28 9.34 -11.11 -21.68
CA ARG A 28 9.54 -11.68 -23.01
C ARG A 28 9.46 -13.20 -22.92
N VAL A 29 8.57 -13.80 -23.73
CA VAL A 29 8.42 -15.27 -23.83
C VAL A 29 8.66 -15.67 -25.28
N ASP A 30 9.72 -16.40 -25.54
CA ASP A 30 10.04 -16.97 -26.86
C ASP A 30 9.59 -18.44 -26.85
N LEU A 31 8.69 -18.83 -27.76
CA LEU A 31 8.13 -20.17 -27.84
C LEU A 31 8.80 -20.99 -28.96
N ASP A 32 9.23 -22.22 -28.67
CA ASP A 32 9.57 -23.23 -29.71
C ASP A 32 8.31 -24.02 -30.03
N VAL A 33 7.75 -23.77 -31.22
CA VAL A 33 6.51 -24.44 -31.69
C VAL A 33 6.85 -25.29 -32.91
N ARG A 34 6.55 -26.61 -32.84
CA ARG A 34 6.73 -27.56 -33.93
C ARG A 34 5.44 -28.36 -34.12
N ASN A 35 4.95 -28.40 -35.36
CA ASN A 35 3.73 -29.10 -35.75
C ASN A 35 2.51 -28.68 -34.88
N GLY A 36 2.40 -27.39 -34.53
CA GLY A 36 1.33 -26.88 -33.71
C GLY A 36 1.43 -27.20 -32.21
N GLN A 37 2.56 -27.79 -31.77
CA GLN A 37 2.81 -28.13 -30.35
C GLN A 37 3.96 -27.29 -29.81
N MET A 38 3.80 -26.77 -28.61
CA MET A 38 4.86 -26.11 -27.87
C MET A 38 5.85 -27.14 -27.35
N MET A 39 7.08 -27.11 -27.85
CA MET A 39 8.18 -28.02 -27.47
C MET A 39 9.04 -27.44 -26.35
N GLY A 40 9.05 -26.12 -26.19
CA GLY A 40 9.80 -25.45 -25.15
C GLY A 40 9.57 -23.93 -25.21
N PHE A 41 10.13 -23.24 -24.24
CA PHE A 41 10.09 -21.78 -24.19
C PHE A 41 11.34 -21.22 -23.50
N ARG A 42 11.58 -19.93 -23.72
CA ARG A 42 12.51 -19.12 -22.92
C ARG A 42 11.75 -17.93 -22.35
N HIS A 43 12.04 -17.58 -21.12
CA HIS A 43 11.48 -16.40 -20.46
C HIS A 43 12.59 -15.44 -20.06
N LYS A 44 12.30 -14.14 -20.15
CA LYS A 44 13.16 -13.09 -19.62
C LYS A 44 12.28 -11.97 -19.07
N LEU A 45 12.47 -11.65 -17.79
CA LEU A 45 11.91 -10.46 -17.17
C LEU A 45 12.86 -9.28 -17.46
N ILE A 46 12.37 -8.25 -18.14
CA ILE A 46 13.15 -7.10 -18.61
C ILE A 46 12.72 -5.89 -17.79
N PRO A 47 13.60 -5.30 -16.96
CA PRO A 47 13.29 -4.06 -16.28
C PRO A 47 13.23 -2.89 -17.25
N ILE A 48 12.31 -1.97 -17.04
CA ILE A 48 12.12 -0.77 -17.85
C ILE A 48 12.66 0.42 -17.07
N PHE A 49 13.83 0.90 -17.48
CA PHE A 49 14.47 2.08 -16.90
C PHE A 49 14.22 3.28 -17.81
N SER A 50 13.47 4.26 -17.31
CA SER A 50 13.08 5.48 -18.07
C SER A 50 14.25 6.39 -18.43
N ASP A 51 15.35 6.28 -17.70
CA ASP A 51 16.61 7.02 -17.95
C ASP A 51 17.54 6.33 -18.96
N VAL A 52 17.23 5.08 -19.35
CA VAL A 52 18.04 4.26 -20.29
C VAL A 52 17.30 4.01 -21.60
N ILE A 53 15.98 3.88 -21.55
CA ILE A 53 15.14 3.56 -22.72
C ILE A 53 14.52 4.85 -23.21
N GLU A 54 14.85 5.21 -24.48
CA GLU A 54 14.27 6.38 -25.13
C GLU A 54 12.75 6.18 -25.33
N PRO A 55 11.91 7.13 -24.89
CA PRO A 55 10.47 7.06 -25.08
C PRO A 55 10.09 7.06 -26.57
N ASP A 56 9.04 6.33 -26.93
CA ASP A 56 8.41 6.45 -28.23
C ASP A 56 7.86 7.88 -28.41
N ALA A 57 8.30 8.56 -29.47
CA ALA A 57 7.99 9.96 -29.69
C ALA A 57 6.50 10.25 -29.95
N GLU A 58 5.73 9.30 -30.51
CA GLU A 58 4.29 9.46 -30.74
C GLU A 58 3.52 9.26 -29.45
N VAL A 59 3.89 8.26 -28.64
CA VAL A 59 3.30 8.03 -27.31
C VAL A 59 3.62 9.20 -26.38
N ALA A 60 4.85 9.71 -26.38
CA ALA A 60 5.24 10.88 -25.60
C ALA A 60 4.36 12.10 -25.89
N LYS A 61 4.10 12.41 -27.19
CA LYS A 61 3.20 13.50 -27.58
C LYS A 61 1.78 13.34 -27.04
N VAL A 62 1.26 12.10 -27.02
CA VAL A 62 -0.07 11.82 -26.47
C VAL A 62 -0.07 12.06 -24.96
N ILE A 63 0.95 11.58 -24.26
CA ILE A 63 1.11 11.80 -22.82
C ILE A 63 1.18 13.29 -22.50
N ASP A 64 2.04 14.05 -23.20
CA ASP A 64 2.22 15.47 -23.00
C ASP A 64 0.90 16.24 -23.24
N ALA A 65 0.17 15.90 -24.28
CA ALA A 65 -1.10 16.54 -24.60
C ALA A 65 -2.18 16.28 -23.51
N GLN A 66 -2.20 15.05 -22.96
CA GLN A 66 -3.15 14.70 -21.89
C GLN A 66 -2.76 15.32 -20.54
N ARG A 67 -1.47 15.43 -20.26
CA ARG A 67 -0.95 15.98 -19.00
C ARG A 67 -0.95 17.50 -18.97
N ALA A 68 -0.79 18.16 -20.14
CA ALA A 68 -0.61 19.62 -20.23
C ALA A 68 -1.59 20.46 -19.39
N PRO A 69 -2.90 20.15 -19.32
CA PRO A 69 -3.85 20.91 -18.49
C PRO A 69 -3.58 20.81 -16.98
N TYR A 70 -2.91 19.75 -16.52
CA TYR A 70 -2.73 19.40 -15.12
C TYR A 70 -1.26 19.46 -14.67
N GLU A 71 -0.34 19.63 -15.60
CA GLU A 71 1.11 19.47 -15.36
C GLU A 71 1.62 20.39 -14.25
N ALA A 72 1.16 21.65 -14.22
CA ALA A 72 1.57 22.61 -13.20
C ALA A 72 1.09 22.19 -11.80
N GLU A 73 -0.12 21.64 -11.71
CA GLU A 73 -0.70 21.15 -10.47
C GLU A 73 -0.02 19.86 -10.00
N LEU A 74 0.21 18.93 -10.91
CA LEU A 74 0.84 17.64 -10.60
C LEU A 74 2.28 17.81 -10.11
N ARG A 75 3.02 18.75 -10.69
CA ARG A 75 4.42 19.05 -10.30
C ARG A 75 4.56 19.98 -9.10
N GLU A 76 3.47 20.44 -8.52
CA GLU A 76 3.55 21.29 -7.33
C GLU A 76 4.27 20.53 -6.20
N VAL A 77 5.34 21.12 -5.69
CA VAL A 77 6.09 20.58 -4.54
C VAL A 77 5.31 20.89 -3.27
N ILE A 78 4.92 19.84 -2.57
CA ILE A 78 4.11 19.91 -1.34
C ILE A 78 4.99 19.89 -0.08
N GLY A 79 6.11 19.19 -0.14
CA GLY A 79 7.09 19.06 0.93
C GLY A 79 8.32 18.30 0.43
N ARG A 80 9.12 17.81 1.34
CA ARG A 80 10.30 16.98 1.01
C ARG A 80 10.58 15.95 2.10
N THR A 81 11.31 14.91 1.78
CA THR A 81 11.85 13.96 2.76
C THR A 81 13.08 14.51 3.43
N ALA A 82 13.31 14.14 4.70
CA ALA A 82 14.58 14.37 5.38
C ALA A 82 15.72 13.58 4.70
N GLU A 83 16.98 13.96 4.99
CA GLU A 83 18.18 13.38 4.35
C GLU A 83 18.42 11.89 4.66
N ASP A 84 17.70 11.33 5.62
CA ASP A 84 17.75 9.93 6.04
C ASP A 84 16.41 9.21 5.85
N GLN A 85 15.39 9.91 5.33
CA GLN A 85 14.02 9.39 5.19
C GLN A 85 13.73 8.92 3.77
N THR A 86 13.35 7.66 3.63
CA THR A 86 12.76 7.12 2.39
C THR A 86 11.28 6.86 2.60
N LEU A 87 10.44 7.29 1.67
CA LEU A 87 9.02 6.92 1.64
C LEU A 87 8.81 5.77 0.64
N TYR A 88 8.21 4.68 1.11
CA TYR A 88 7.92 3.51 0.28
C TYR A 88 6.72 2.72 0.81
N ARG A 89 6.09 1.95 -0.06
CA ARG A 89 5.06 0.96 0.27
C ARG A 89 5.54 -0.43 -0.12
N ARG A 90 5.77 -1.29 0.85
CA ARG A 90 6.25 -2.66 0.63
C ARG A 90 5.92 -3.58 1.79
N GLY A 91 5.79 -4.88 1.46
CA GLY A 91 5.55 -5.92 2.45
C GLY A 91 4.09 -6.01 2.89
N ASN A 92 3.83 -6.94 3.82
CA ASN A 92 2.48 -7.25 4.30
C ASN A 92 1.99 -6.31 5.41
N PHE A 93 2.89 -5.50 5.96
CA PHE A 93 2.63 -4.55 7.03
C PHE A 93 3.02 -3.13 6.58
N ASN A 94 3.04 -2.17 7.49
CA ASN A 94 3.32 -0.79 7.13
C ASN A 94 4.68 -0.59 6.46
N GLY A 95 4.68 0.24 5.40
CA GLY A 95 5.86 0.96 4.94
C GLY A 95 5.77 2.42 5.37
N THR A 96 6.81 3.21 5.10
CA THR A 96 6.86 4.61 5.55
C THR A 96 5.83 5.53 4.90
N TRP A 97 5.37 5.24 3.66
CA TRP A 97 4.20 5.91 3.10
C TRP A 97 2.92 5.63 3.89
N ASP A 98 2.76 4.39 4.36
CA ASP A 98 1.59 4.00 5.15
C ASP A 98 1.61 4.70 6.51
N ASP A 99 2.79 4.81 7.14
CA ASP A 99 2.97 5.53 8.40
C ASP A 99 2.63 7.01 8.25
N LEU A 100 3.10 7.65 7.17
CA LEU A 100 2.77 9.04 6.85
C LEU A 100 1.26 9.25 6.66
N ILE A 101 0.61 8.37 5.90
CA ILE A 101 -0.85 8.44 5.68
C ILE A 101 -1.61 8.23 6.99
N CYS A 102 -1.21 7.26 7.80
CA CYS A 102 -1.84 7.01 9.09
C CYS A 102 -1.65 8.19 10.07
N ASN A 103 -0.46 8.79 10.12
CA ASN A 103 -0.20 9.97 10.93
C ASN A 103 -1.06 11.16 10.47
N ALA A 104 -1.18 11.36 9.16
CA ALA A 104 -2.06 12.39 8.59
C ALA A 104 -3.53 12.16 9.00
N LEU A 105 -4.01 10.93 8.92
CA LEU A 105 -5.38 10.58 9.35
C LEU A 105 -5.60 10.87 10.84
N ILE A 106 -4.67 10.48 11.71
CA ILE A 106 -4.78 10.73 13.15
C ILE A 106 -4.84 12.23 13.44
N GLU A 107 -3.92 13.00 12.87
CA GLU A 107 -3.81 14.43 13.13
C GLU A 107 -4.97 15.23 12.53
N GLU A 108 -5.24 15.04 11.23
CA GLU A 108 -6.22 15.83 10.50
C GLU A 108 -7.68 15.44 10.80
N ARG A 109 -7.90 14.23 11.32
CA ARG A 109 -9.25 13.73 11.67
C ARG A 109 -9.48 13.63 13.16
N ASP A 110 -8.51 14.03 14.00
CA ASP A 110 -8.59 13.94 15.46
C ASP A 110 -9.05 12.54 15.91
N ALA A 111 -8.26 11.52 15.54
CA ALA A 111 -8.55 10.13 15.82
C ALA A 111 -7.52 9.51 16.76
N ASP A 112 -7.91 8.44 17.46
CA ASP A 112 -7.00 7.67 18.31
C ASP A 112 -6.21 6.66 17.47
N ILE A 113 -6.85 6.08 16.46
CA ILE A 113 -6.32 5.01 15.61
C ILE A 113 -6.63 5.34 14.16
N ALA A 114 -5.68 5.06 13.27
CA ALA A 114 -5.87 5.13 11.83
C ALA A 114 -5.88 3.74 11.20
N LEU A 115 -6.74 3.55 10.18
CA LEU A 115 -6.78 2.37 9.32
C LEU A 115 -6.63 2.81 7.86
N SER A 116 -5.64 2.24 7.16
CA SER A 116 -5.41 2.50 5.74
C SER A 116 -5.36 1.17 4.98
N PRO A 117 -5.84 1.10 3.74
CA PRO A 117 -5.85 -0.15 2.98
C PRO A 117 -4.43 -0.67 2.74
N GLY A 118 -4.28 -1.97 2.79
CA GLY A 118 -3.03 -2.66 2.51
C GLY A 118 -2.74 -2.70 1.01
N VAL A 119 -1.91 -1.78 0.51
CA VAL A 119 -1.47 -1.72 -0.88
C VAL A 119 0.06 -1.66 -0.97
N ARG A 120 0.64 -2.23 -2.04
CA ARG A 120 2.09 -2.36 -2.23
C ARG A 120 2.64 -1.58 -3.43
N TRP A 121 1.84 -0.78 -4.08
CA TRP A 121 2.27 0.04 -5.23
C TRP A 121 2.44 1.50 -4.84
N GLY A 122 2.96 2.28 -5.75
CA GLY A 122 3.21 3.70 -5.63
C GLY A 122 4.69 4.04 -5.83
N PRO A 123 5.03 5.34 -5.88
CA PRO A 123 6.40 5.79 -5.99
C PRO A 123 7.16 5.56 -4.71
N SER A 124 8.48 5.41 -4.84
CA SER A 124 9.41 5.56 -3.71
C SER A 124 10.04 6.94 -3.81
N ILE A 125 10.05 7.68 -2.71
CA ILE A 125 10.72 8.97 -2.59
C ILE A 125 11.99 8.75 -1.78
N LEU A 126 13.13 9.10 -2.35
CA LEU A 126 14.44 8.91 -1.72
C LEU A 126 14.75 10.04 -0.73
N PRO A 127 15.77 9.88 0.13
CA PRO A 127 16.19 10.92 1.07
C PRO A 127 16.47 12.25 0.40
N GLY A 128 16.01 13.34 1.00
CA GLY A 128 16.22 14.70 0.54
C GLY A 128 15.48 15.07 -0.75
N GLN A 129 14.56 14.23 -1.25
CA GLN A 129 13.78 14.50 -2.46
C GLN A 129 12.50 15.29 -2.15
N ASP A 130 12.07 16.06 -3.14
CA ASP A 130 10.78 16.74 -3.10
C ASP A 130 9.64 15.72 -3.22
N ILE A 131 8.54 16.01 -2.53
CA ILE A 131 7.27 15.30 -2.61
C ILE A 131 6.31 16.17 -3.41
N THR A 132 5.86 15.69 -4.54
CA THR A 132 4.92 16.40 -5.40
C THR A 132 3.47 15.98 -5.13
N ARG A 133 2.51 16.78 -5.62
CA ARG A 133 1.09 16.38 -5.57
C ARG A 133 0.84 15.09 -6.34
N GLU A 134 1.53 14.88 -7.47
CA GLU A 134 1.44 13.62 -8.23
C GLU A 134 1.87 12.41 -7.40
N ASP A 135 2.90 12.55 -6.56
CA ASP A 135 3.33 11.46 -5.67
C ASP A 135 2.26 11.10 -4.65
N ILE A 136 1.60 12.11 -4.06
CA ILE A 136 0.49 11.90 -3.14
C ILE A 136 -0.67 11.18 -3.85
N TRP A 137 -1.05 11.64 -5.04
CA TRP A 137 -2.13 11.01 -5.81
C TRP A 137 -1.80 9.59 -6.20
N ASN A 138 -0.55 9.28 -6.59
CA ASN A 138 -0.11 7.93 -6.92
C ASN A 138 -0.27 6.93 -5.75
N VAL A 139 -0.24 7.39 -4.51
CA VAL A 139 -0.40 6.52 -3.33
C VAL A 139 -1.80 6.57 -2.70
N THR A 140 -2.64 7.55 -3.06
CA THR A 140 -3.94 7.77 -2.43
C THR A 140 -5.12 7.83 -3.40
N SER A 141 -4.90 8.07 -4.71
CA SER A 141 -5.94 8.23 -5.73
C SER A 141 -6.54 6.87 -6.13
N MET A 142 -7.30 6.30 -5.23
CA MET A 142 -8.08 5.09 -5.47
C MET A 142 -9.58 5.42 -5.43
N SER A 143 -10.41 4.49 -5.88
CA SER A 143 -11.85 4.55 -5.63
C SER A 143 -12.12 4.72 -4.13
N TYR A 144 -13.13 5.49 -3.77
CA TYR A 144 -13.52 5.72 -2.37
C TYR A 144 -12.45 6.46 -1.56
N GLY A 145 -12.11 7.67 -2.02
CA GLY A 145 -11.08 8.53 -1.41
C GLY A 145 -11.50 9.22 -0.12
N GLU A 146 -12.74 9.07 0.34
CA GLU A 146 -13.27 9.72 1.52
C GLU A 146 -12.55 9.24 2.79
N ALA A 147 -11.92 10.19 3.49
CA ALA A 147 -11.29 9.94 4.79
C ALA A 147 -12.35 10.04 5.89
N TYR A 148 -12.95 8.91 6.24
CA TYR A 148 -13.99 8.83 7.26
C TYR A 148 -13.45 8.98 8.70
N ARG A 149 -14.35 9.33 9.62
CA ARG A 149 -14.13 9.29 11.07
C ARG A 149 -15.32 8.61 11.72
N THR A 150 -15.07 7.57 12.49
CA THR A 150 -16.11 6.77 13.13
C THR A 150 -15.66 6.27 14.49
N GLU A 151 -16.56 5.62 15.21
CA GLU A 151 -16.27 4.94 16.47
C GLU A 151 -16.32 3.42 16.27
N MET A 152 -15.33 2.71 16.84
CA MET A 152 -15.30 1.24 16.86
C MET A 152 -14.92 0.74 18.24
N THR A 153 -15.51 -0.38 18.67
CA THR A 153 -15.09 -1.08 19.88
C THR A 153 -13.76 -1.82 19.65
N GLY A 154 -13.02 -2.04 20.75
CA GLY A 154 -11.78 -2.83 20.64
C GLY A 154 -12.02 -4.25 20.15
N GLU A 155 -13.17 -4.86 20.49
CA GLU A 155 -13.58 -6.16 19.95
C GLU A 155 -13.75 -6.12 18.42
N PHE A 156 -14.43 -5.08 17.90
CA PHE A 156 -14.62 -4.96 16.46
C PHE A 156 -13.31 -4.71 15.72
N LEU A 157 -12.40 -3.90 16.27
CA LEU A 157 -11.05 -3.74 15.73
C LEU A 157 -10.30 -5.08 15.65
N HIS A 158 -10.38 -5.90 16.70
CA HIS A 158 -9.77 -7.23 16.69
C HIS A 158 -10.36 -8.11 15.59
N VAL A 159 -11.70 -8.12 15.43
CA VAL A 159 -12.38 -8.88 14.37
C VAL A 159 -11.93 -8.44 12.99
N VAL A 160 -11.83 -7.13 12.73
CA VAL A 160 -11.35 -6.59 11.44
C VAL A 160 -9.92 -7.05 11.13
N LEU A 161 -9.02 -6.97 12.12
CA LEU A 161 -7.63 -7.40 11.92
C LEU A 161 -7.51 -8.90 11.69
N GLU A 162 -8.28 -9.72 12.42
CA GLU A 162 -8.30 -11.17 12.25
C GLU A 162 -8.87 -11.62 10.90
N ASP A 163 -9.92 -10.94 10.42
CA ASP A 163 -10.52 -11.22 9.11
C ASP A 163 -9.54 -10.92 7.98
N VAL A 164 -8.87 -9.77 8.02
CA VAL A 164 -7.85 -9.42 7.04
C VAL A 164 -6.64 -10.37 7.13
N ALA A 165 -6.22 -10.77 8.34
CA ALA A 165 -5.14 -11.73 8.54
C ALA A 165 -5.49 -13.10 7.92
N ASP A 166 -6.76 -13.51 7.95
CA ASP A 166 -7.16 -14.78 7.36
C ASP A 166 -7.08 -14.78 5.84
N ASN A 167 -7.32 -13.63 5.20
CA ASN A 167 -7.11 -13.48 3.75
C ASN A 167 -5.65 -13.68 3.30
N LEU A 168 -4.68 -13.52 4.22
CA LEU A 168 -3.25 -13.70 3.91
C LEU A 168 -2.70 -15.02 4.42
N PHE A 169 -3.10 -15.44 5.61
CA PHE A 169 -2.45 -16.52 6.37
C PHE A 169 -3.34 -17.74 6.56
N ASN A 170 -4.45 -17.86 5.83
CA ASN A 170 -5.25 -19.08 5.86
C ASN A 170 -4.39 -20.27 5.39
N PRO A 171 -4.39 -21.40 6.11
CA PRO A 171 -3.60 -22.58 5.73
C PRO A 171 -4.07 -23.21 4.41
N ASP A 172 -5.32 -23.02 4.02
CA ASP A 172 -5.83 -23.40 2.70
C ASP A 172 -5.63 -22.22 1.71
N PRO A 173 -4.75 -22.37 0.72
CA PRO A 173 -4.45 -21.29 -0.23
C PRO A 173 -5.67 -20.87 -1.06
N TYR A 174 -6.71 -21.69 -1.14
CA TYR A 174 -7.95 -21.34 -1.84
C TYR A 174 -8.71 -20.20 -1.15
N TYR A 175 -8.57 -20.08 0.17
CA TYR A 175 -9.16 -19.00 0.96
C TYR A 175 -8.23 -17.78 1.12
N GLN A 176 -7.00 -17.86 0.65
CA GLN A 176 -6.12 -16.70 0.59
C GLN A 176 -6.55 -15.78 -0.55
N GLN A 177 -7.40 -14.80 -0.25
CA GLN A 177 -7.90 -13.85 -1.23
C GLN A 177 -6.82 -12.85 -1.67
N GLY A 178 -5.68 -12.85 -1.02
CA GLY A 178 -4.56 -11.95 -1.30
C GLY A 178 -4.69 -10.59 -0.61
N GLY A 179 -3.90 -9.65 -1.06
CA GLY A 179 -3.78 -8.34 -0.43
C GLY A 179 -2.68 -8.30 0.61
N ASP A 180 -2.78 -7.35 1.51
CA ASP A 180 -1.88 -7.13 2.64
C ASP A 180 -2.69 -6.89 3.90
N MET A 181 -2.04 -6.89 5.06
CA MET A 181 -2.67 -6.43 6.30
C MET A 181 -3.14 -4.99 6.15
N VAL A 182 -4.27 -4.67 6.76
CA VAL A 182 -4.66 -3.27 6.94
C VAL A 182 -3.52 -2.53 7.64
N ARG A 183 -3.17 -1.36 7.13
CA ARG A 183 -2.13 -0.51 7.71
C ARG A 183 -2.72 0.21 8.91
N VAL A 184 -1.97 0.25 10.00
CA VAL A 184 -2.44 0.82 11.25
C VAL A 184 -1.57 1.99 11.70
N GLY A 185 -2.19 3.01 12.26
CA GLY A 185 -1.53 4.07 13.00
C GLY A 185 -2.15 4.21 14.38
N GLY A 186 -1.37 4.61 15.39
CA GLY A 186 -1.83 4.74 16.76
C GLY A 186 -2.15 3.42 17.50
N LEU A 187 -2.05 2.29 16.80
CA LEU A 187 -2.34 0.94 17.30
C LEU A 187 -1.11 0.07 17.18
N GLY A 188 -0.72 -0.60 18.25
CA GLY A 188 0.27 -1.68 18.25
C GLY A 188 -0.38 -3.03 18.52
N TYR A 189 0.19 -4.11 17.95
CA TYR A 189 -0.27 -5.48 18.22
C TYR A 189 0.80 -6.52 17.88
N ARG A 190 0.60 -7.74 18.38
CA ARG A 190 1.37 -8.93 17.98
C ARG A 190 0.51 -9.80 17.10
N ILE A 191 1.11 -10.42 16.08
CA ILE A 191 0.44 -11.37 15.21
C ILE A 191 1.24 -12.66 15.09
N ASP A 192 0.62 -13.78 15.45
CA ASP A 192 1.14 -15.14 15.18
C ASP A 192 0.45 -15.69 13.93
N ILE A 193 1.15 -15.64 12.80
CA ILE A 193 0.59 -16.03 11.50
C ILE A 193 0.24 -17.52 11.38
N ASN A 194 0.74 -18.36 12.26
CA ASN A 194 0.49 -19.81 12.27
C ASN A 194 -0.75 -20.19 13.11
N LYS A 195 -1.36 -19.26 13.81
CA LYS A 195 -2.58 -19.52 14.58
C LYS A 195 -3.82 -19.53 13.68
N PRO A 196 -4.90 -20.19 14.11
CA PRO A 196 -6.17 -20.11 13.41
C PRO A 196 -6.78 -18.69 13.54
N GLN A 197 -7.69 -18.34 12.62
CA GLN A 197 -8.46 -17.09 12.67
C GLN A 197 -9.09 -16.87 14.05
N GLY A 198 -9.04 -15.66 14.53
CA GLY A 198 -9.52 -15.25 15.84
C GLY A 198 -8.51 -15.44 16.98
N GLN A 199 -7.33 -15.98 16.70
CA GLN A 199 -6.27 -16.23 17.69
C GLN A 199 -4.90 -15.70 17.24
N ARG A 200 -4.82 -15.04 16.06
CA ARG A 200 -3.56 -14.52 15.51
C ARG A 200 -3.15 -13.22 16.17
N ILE A 201 -4.11 -12.33 16.42
CA ILE A 201 -3.88 -10.97 16.92
C ILE A 201 -3.98 -10.95 18.44
N THR A 202 -2.92 -10.47 19.10
CA THR A 202 -2.84 -10.36 20.56
C THR A 202 -2.16 -9.04 20.96
N ASP A 203 -2.20 -8.72 22.24
CA ASP A 203 -1.48 -7.60 22.86
C ASP A 203 -1.73 -6.25 22.16
N MET A 204 -2.97 -6.02 21.72
CA MET A 204 -3.36 -4.77 21.12
C MET A 204 -3.21 -3.62 22.12
N THR A 205 -2.49 -2.57 21.73
CA THR A 205 -2.21 -1.41 22.58
C THR A 205 -2.48 -0.10 21.85
N LEU A 206 -3.01 0.88 22.57
CA LEU A 206 -3.13 2.26 22.11
C LEU A 206 -1.76 2.94 22.28
N LEU A 207 -1.08 3.24 21.18
CA LEU A 207 0.32 3.74 21.22
C LEU A 207 0.45 5.08 21.93
N LYS A 208 -0.58 5.94 21.87
CA LYS A 208 -0.59 7.26 22.52
C LYS A 208 -0.47 7.18 24.04
N THR A 209 -1.03 6.13 24.66
CA THR A 209 -1.05 5.96 26.13
C THR A 209 -0.25 4.75 26.61
N GLY A 210 0.03 3.78 25.71
CA GLY A 210 0.60 2.49 26.04
C GLY A 210 -0.38 1.53 26.73
N GLU A 211 -1.67 1.91 26.84
CA GLU A 211 -2.70 1.09 27.49
C GLU A 211 -3.19 -0.02 26.55
N PRO A 212 -3.54 -1.19 27.10
CA PRO A 212 -4.18 -2.25 26.31
C PRO A 212 -5.50 -1.77 25.69
N ILE A 213 -5.81 -2.24 24.50
CA ILE A 213 -7.13 -2.07 23.89
C ILE A 213 -8.13 -2.95 24.62
N GLU A 214 -9.15 -2.33 25.21
CA GLU A 214 -10.23 -3.01 25.92
C GLU A 214 -11.37 -3.35 24.95
N ALA A 215 -11.82 -4.59 24.93
CA ALA A 215 -12.82 -5.10 23.97
C ALA A 215 -14.11 -4.26 23.94
N ALA A 216 -14.63 -3.87 25.13
CA ALA A 216 -15.87 -3.12 25.26
C ALA A 216 -15.73 -1.60 25.12
N LYS A 217 -14.49 -1.08 25.15
CA LYS A 217 -14.24 0.36 25.05
C LYS A 217 -14.30 0.81 23.60
N THR A 218 -14.84 1.98 23.37
CA THR A 218 -14.94 2.62 22.07
C THR A 218 -13.73 3.54 21.84
N TYR A 219 -13.19 3.48 20.63
CA TYR A 219 -12.06 4.28 20.16
C TYR A 219 -12.47 5.07 18.92
N THR A 220 -11.93 6.26 18.75
CA THR A 220 -12.14 7.07 17.55
C THR A 220 -11.19 6.60 16.45
N ILE A 221 -11.77 6.16 15.34
CA ILE A 221 -11.03 5.62 14.19
C ILE A 221 -11.15 6.58 13.02
N ALA A 222 -10.04 6.88 12.37
CA ALA A 222 -10.01 7.47 11.04
C ALA A 222 -9.51 6.44 10.01
N GLY A 223 -10.10 6.46 8.82
CA GLY A 223 -9.68 5.58 7.75
C GLY A 223 -10.15 6.09 6.39
N TRP A 224 -9.81 5.36 5.34
CA TRP A 224 -10.21 5.69 3.97
C TRP A 224 -10.36 4.43 3.12
N ALA A 225 -10.78 4.59 1.86
CA ALA A 225 -11.08 3.51 0.92
C ALA A 225 -12.18 2.56 1.42
N SER A 226 -13.18 3.11 2.13
CA SER A 226 -14.37 2.35 2.54
C SER A 226 -15.28 2.11 1.34
N VAL A 227 -15.72 0.87 1.17
CA VAL A 227 -16.73 0.50 0.15
C VAL A 227 -18.17 0.65 0.67
N ASN A 228 -18.35 1.09 1.91
CA ASN A 228 -19.67 1.29 2.51
C ASN A 228 -20.35 2.49 1.88
N GLU A 229 -21.60 2.33 1.47
CA GLU A 229 -22.43 3.41 0.97
C GLU A 229 -22.60 4.51 2.04
N GLY A 230 -22.58 5.78 1.60
CA GLY A 230 -22.76 6.92 2.49
C GLY A 230 -21.54 7.27 3.35
N THR A 231 -20.37 6.72 3.05
CA THR A 231 -19.12 7.16 3.68
C THR A 231 -18.84 8.61 3.32
N GLU A 232 -18.67 9.48 4.32
CA GLU A 232 -18.40 10.90 4.14
C GLU A 232 -17.09 11.31 4.78
N GLY A 233 -16.42 12.29 4.17
CA GLY A 233 -15.18 12.88 4.66
C GLY A 233 -14.45 13.68 3.59
N PRO A 234 -13.39 14.41 3.96
CA PRO A 234 -12.48 15.02 2.98
C PRO A 234 -11.79 13.91 2.17
N GLN A 235 -11.29 14.26 1.01
CA GLN A 235 -10.52 13.32 0.20
C GLN A 235 -9.18 13.01 0.88
N ILE A 236 -8.76 11.76 0.85
CA ILE A 236 -7.52 11.33 1.53
C ILE A 236 -6.28 12.06 1.02
N TRP A 237 -6.21 12.37 -0.28
CA TRP A 237 -5.09 13.15 -0.83
C TRP A 237 -5.02 14.56 -0.25
N ASP A 238 -6.16 15.22 0.02
CA ASP A 238 -6.19 16.53 0.67
C ASP A 238 -5.74 16.44 2.14
N VAL A 239 -6.14 15.37 2.84
CA VAL A 239 -5.72 15.09 4.21
C VAL A 239 -4.20 14.92 4.29
N VAL A 240 -3.64 14.10 3.40
CA VAL A 240 -2.18 13.84 3.37
C VAL A 240 -1.41 15.08 2.91
N GLU A 241 -1.91 15.81 1.90
CA GLU A 241 -1.30 17.06 1.44
C GLU A 241 -1.24 18.09 2.57
N ASN A 242 -2.35 18.31 3.28
CA ASN A 242 -2.41 19.26 4.39
C ASN A 242 -1.40 18.91 5.49
N HIS A 243 -1.30 17.64 5.85
CA HIS A 243 -0.31 17.18 6.83
C HIS A 243 1.13 17.43 6.37
N ILE A 244 1.47 17.06 5.11
CA ILE A 244 2.81 17.28 4.55
C ILE A 244 3.15 18.78 4.51
N ARG A 245 2.21 19.64 4.10
CA ARG A 245 2.42 21.11 4.06
C ARG A 245 2.69 21.70 5.44
N LYS A 246 2.02 21.20 6.48
CA LYS A 246 2.28 21.63 7.86
C LYS A 246 3.66 21.23 8.35
N GLN A 247 4.13 20.03 8.00
CA GLN A 247 5.43 19.51 8.39
C GLN A 247 6.58 20.13 7.56
N GLY A 248 6.35 20.38 6.27
CA GLY A 248 7.34 20.87 5.32
C GLY A 248 8.42 19.84 4.98
N THR A 249 9.10 19.30 5.98
CA THR A 249 10.07 18.20 5.85
C THR A 249 9.58 16.98 6.60
N ILE A 250 9.47 15.87 5.91
CA ILE A 250 8.98 14.60 6.48
C ILE A 250 10.15 13.81 7.06
N SER A 251 10.03 13.54 8.35
CA SER A 251 10.89 12.62 9.11
C SER A 251 10.00 11.78 10.00
N LEU A 252 10.09 10.47 9.89
CA LEU A 252 9.25 9.51 10.60
C LEU A 252 10.11 8.67 11.54
N ASP A 253 9.62 8.47 12.75
CA ASP A 253 10.23 7.51 13.66
C ASP A 253 10.04 6.08 13.13
N PRO A 254 11.00 5.16 13.40
CA PRO A 254 10.84 3.76 13.03
C PRO A 254 9.56 3.15 13.61
N ASN A 255 8.74 2.58 12.75
CA ASN A 255 7.50 1.94 13.17
C ASN A 255 7.75 0.48 13.58
N ASN A 256 7.61 0.21 14.88
CA ASN A 256 7.68 -1.12 15.49
C ASN A 256 6.33 -1.52 16.12
N SER A 257 5.24 -0.97 15.64
CA SER A 257 3.90 -1.16 16.22
C SER A 257 3.34 -2.58 16.02
N VAL A 258 3.85 -3.30 15.02
CA VAL A 258 3.42 -4.67 14.72
C VAL A 258 4.57 -5.63 14.91
N GLU A 259 4.40 -6.59 15.85
CA GLU A 259 5.35 -7.68 16.07
C GLU A 259 4.82 -8.97 15.41
N VAL A 260 5.58 -9.49 14.43
CA VAL A 260 5.22 -10.72 13.70
C VAL A 260 5.92 -11.91 14.31
N ILE A 261 5.14 -12.95 14.64
CA ILE A 261 5.61 -14.21 15.19
C ILE A 261 5.36 -15.32 14.18
N GLY A 262 6.30 -16.24 14.04
CA GLY A 262 6.15 -17.42 13.18
C GLY A 262 6.43 -17.18 11.71
N ALA A 263 7.08 -16.04 11.36
CA ALA A 263 7.54 -15.72 10.00
C ALA A 263 8.90 -16.35 9.70
#